data_6fb6f4c168f548850c0e054988169521
#
_entry.id   6fb6f4c168f548850c0e054988169521
#
_cell.length_a   1.000
_cell.length_b   1.000
_cell.length_c   1.000
_cell.angle_alpha   90.00
_cell.angle_beta   90.00
_cell.angle_gamma   90.00
#
_symmetry.space_group_name_H-M   'P 1'
#
loop_
_entity.id
_entity.type
_entity.pdbx_description
1 polymer ?
#
loop_
_entity_poly.entity_id
_entity_poly.type
_entity_poly.pdbx_seq_one_letter_code
_entity_poly.pdbx_strand_id
1 'polypeptide(L)'
;LVSKGAQRIDAASLDNAQGIVSGESDVTLSIAGKLDNGQGGLVSAQRALSFERDDTLLNNAGGRINGGSLLLKGASLDNSDGQLISQSRLDAILGGALVNAGAARLASGGDLLLRSASVDNRGGKLVSQGLLEISAGSLDNSASGTLAGQADMSLRLGGGALRNQQDGLIFSQAGALEVQAGSLDNRQGTLQAQGDNRLRIGGALDNQGGRLDSRAGNLDLQSGSLDNGAGGVLNSAKGWLKLVTGLFDNSAGVTQAQSLEIRAGQGVRNQQGHLSALGGDNRIVTADFDNQGGGLYASGLLSLDGQRFLNQGAAAGQGGKVGAGRIDFSLAGALANRFGQLESESELHLRAAAIDNSGGSLRALGRSGSTRLVAGDLNNAYGVLESANQDLDLQLSSLANAGGRILHTGNGTFGLDSGQVIRAGGELTTNGLLDIRASEWTNSSVLQAGRLNLDIGTFRQTAEGKLLAVQSFTGRGGDWSNDGLLASDGSLRLDLSGGYRGNGRATSLGDFALNAASLDLGNAASLAGGANVTLGAGNLLVNRGRITAAGDLVASAASLNNYGTLGGGG
;
A
#
# COMPACT_ATOMS: atom_id res chain seq x y z
N LEU A 1 5.41 0.11 65.17
CA LEU A 1 6.25 1.28 65.37
C LEU A 1 5.54 2.51 64.85
N VAL A 2 5.17 3.48 65.72
CA VAL A 2 4.48 4.70 65.29
C VAL A 2 5.24 5.92 65.85
N SER A 3 5.50 6.97 65.04
CA SER A 3 6.23 8.17 65.42
C SER A 3 5.52 9.43 64.93
N LYS A 4 5.51 10.50 65.76
CA LYS A 4 5.07 11.84 65.34
C LYS A 4 6.19 12.65 64.63
N GLY A 5 7.46 12.35 64.94
CA GLY A 5 8.61 12.95 64.27
C GLY A 5 9.19 12.07 63.18
N ALA A 6 10.39 12.47 62.71
CA ALA A 6 11.15 11.63 61.77
C ALA A 6 11.54 10.31 62.47
N GLN A 7 11.49 9.22 61.69
CA GLN A 7 11.81 7.89 62.16
C GLN A 7 12.90 7.26 61.27
N ARG A 8 13.93 6.70 61.90
CA ARG A 8 14.96 5.92 61.23
C ARG A 8 15.06 4.55 61.87
N ILE A 9 15.05 3.51 61.03
CA ILE A 9 15.20 2.13 61.45
C ILE A 9 16.39 1.54 60.70
N ASP A 10 17.42 1.16 61.48
CA ASP A 10 18.61 0.46 60.97
C ASP A 10 18.63 -0.97 61.55
N ALA A 11 18.57 -1.98 60.71
CA ALA A 11 18.52 -3.36 61.12
C ALA A 11 19.08 -4.30 60.04
N ALA A 12 19.51 -5.48 60.47
CA ALA A 12 19.90 -6.57 59.57
C ALA A 12 18.68 -7.14 58.84
N SER A 13 17.51 -7.19 59.48
CA SER A 13 16.22 -7.58 58.89
C SER A 13 15.07 -6.91 59.61
N LEU A 14 13.94 -6.75 58.92
CA LEU A 14 12.69 -6.26 59.50
C LEU A 14 11.54 -7.16 59.06
N ASP A 15 10.88 -7.78 60.04
CA ASP A 15 9.61 -8.46 59.86
C ASP A 15 8.49 -7.53 60.32
N ASN A 16 7.70 -7.03 59.37
CA ASN A 16 6.51 -6.20 59.57
C ASN A 16 5.26 -6.88 59.01
N ALA A 17 5.29 -8.22 58.80
CA ALA A 17 4.12 -8.96 58.38
C ALA A 17 2.97 -8.74 59.37
N GLN A 18 1.79 -8.29 58.87
CA GLN A 18 0.63 -7.87 59.69
C GLN A 18 0.94 -6.73 60.68
N GLY A 19 2.15 -6.15 60.63
CA GLY A 19 2.60 -5.07 61.48
C GLY A 19 2.37 -3.69 60.93
N ILE A 20 2.69 -2.66 61.75
CA ILE A 20 2.61 -1.25 61.33
C ILE A 20 3.92 -0.53 61.66
N VAL A 21 4.52 0.08 60.63
CA VAL A 21 5.55 1.11 60.73
C VAL A 21 4.98 2.39 60.18
N SER A 22 4.80 3.46 60.99
CA SER A 22 4.15 4.69 60.54
C SER A 22 4.79 5.90 61.14
N GLY A 23 4.99 6.97 60.34
CA GLY A 23 5.48 8.28 60.77
C GLY A 23 4.63 9.43 60.24
N GLU A 24 4.35 10.44 61.08
CA GLU A 24 3.71 11.71 60.68
C GLU A 24 4.72 12.66 59.97
N SER A 25 6.00 12.27 59.89
CA SER A 25 7.07 12.98 59.18
C SER A 25 7.78 11.99 58.21
N ASP A 26 9.10 12.14 58.09
CA ASP A 26 9.93 11.27 57.23
C ASP A 26 10.17 9.91 57.92
N VAL A 27 10.15 8.83 57.15
CA VAL A 27 10.53 7.49 57.59
C VAL A 27 11.66 6.97 56.72
N THR A 28 12.75 6.57 57.33
CA THR A 28 13.94 6.04 56.66
C THR A 28 14.18 4.60 57.14
N LEU A 29 14.27 3.68 56.21
CA LEU A 29 14.55 2.27 56.45
C LEU A 29 15.91 1.90 55.84
N SER A 30 16.84 1.47 56.69
CA SER A 30 18.16 0.96 56.28
C SER A 30 18.28 -0.50 56.73
N ILE A 31 17.76 -1.42 55.90
CA ILE A 31 17.66 -2.84 56.24
C ILE A 31 18.65 -3.64 55.35
N ALA A 32 19.61 -4.33 55.97
CA ALA A 32 20.73 -4.94 55.27
C ALA A 32 20.33 -6.27 54.54
N GLY A 33 19.29 -6.95 54.94
CA GLY A 33 18.93 -8.25 54.38
C GLY A 33 17.49 -8.28 53.90
N LYS A 34 16.57 -8.88 54.67
CA LYS A 34 15.15 -9.00 54.29
C LYS A 34 14.29 -7.98 54.99
N LEU A 35 13.46 -7.26 54.23
CA LEU A 35 12.31 -6.53 54.77
C LEU A 35 11.04 -7.26 54.34
N ASP A 36 10.26 -7.74 55.30
CA ASP A 36 8.96 -8.40 55.09
C ASP A 36 7.83 -7.48 55.56
N ASN A 37 7.06 -6.94 54.62
CA ASN A 37 5.84 -6.15 54.85
C ASN A 37 4.61 -6.88 54.29
N GLY A 38 4.70 -8.21 54.13
CA GLY A 38 3.64 -9.01 53.52
C GLY A 38 2.41 -9.15 54.42
N GLN A 39 1.42 -9.93 53.94
CA GLN A 39 0.23 -10.36 54.72
C GLN A 39 -0.53 -9.20 55.42
N GLY A 40 -0.67 -8.05 54.72
CA GLY A 40 -1.38 -6.88 55.27
C GLY A 40 -0.52 -5.94 56.08
N GLY A 41 0.82 -6.11 56.14
CA GLY A 41 1.75 -5.17 56.78
C GLY A 41 1.62 -3.78 56.18
N LEU A 42 1.82 -2.75 57.00
CA LEU A 42 1.78 -1.34 56.60
C LEU A 42 3.11 -0.64 56.91
N VAL A 43 3.73 -0.05 55.91
CA VAL A 43 4.79 0.93 56.07
C VAL A 43 4.30 2.27 55.51
N SER A 44 4.29 3.35 56.33
CA SER A 44 3.79 4.63 55.86
C SER A 44 4.57 5.81 56.40
N ALA A 45 4.67 6.89 55.59
CA ALA A 45 5.18 8.19 55.98
C ALA A 45 4.28 9.30 55.43
N GLN A 46 3.94 10.31 56.20
CA GLN A 46 3.17 11.45 55.65
C GLN A 46 4.01 12.30 54.71
N ARG A 47 5.34 12.35 54.90
CA ARG A 47 6.28 13.05 54.03
C ARG A 47 7.11 12.09 53.21
N ALA A 48 8.42 12.06 53.38
CA ALA A 48 9.29 11.20 52.63
C ALA A 48 9.40 9.78 53.25
N LEU A 49 9.24 8.77 52.44
CA LEU A 49 9.54 7.37 52.78
C LEU A 49 10.74 6.92 51.97
N SER A 50 11.83 6.54 52.65
CA SER A 50 13.06 6.13 51.98
C SER A 50 13.52 4.75 52.42
N PHE A 51 13.79 3.87 51.44
CA PHE A 51 14.52 2.60 51.58
C PHE A 51 15.92 2.84 51.02
N GLU A 52 16.96 2.78 51.83
CA GLU A 52 18.27 3.32 51.45
C GLU A 52 19.27 2.29 50.94
N ARG A 53 19.02 1.01 51.14
CA ARG A 53 20.00 -0.04 50.85
C ARG A 53 19.69 -0.76 49.56
N ASP A 54 20.71 -0.95 48.73
CA ASP A 54 20.63 -1.62 47.44
C ASP A 54 20.59 -3.17 47.56
N ASP A 55 20.97 -3.72 48.74
CA ASP A 55 21.04 -5.14 49.01
C ASP A 55 19.77 -5.73 49.70
N THR A 56 18.77 -4.89 49.99
CA THR A 56 17.54 -5.32 50.67
C THR A 56 16.63 -6.15 49.74
N LEU A 57 16.24 -7.35 50.18
CA LEU A 57 15.15 -8.11 49.58
C LEU A 57 13.83 -7.60 50.16
N LEU A 58 13.06 -6.86 49.34
CA LEU A 58 11.80 -6.24 49.76
C LEU A 58 10.64 -7.16 49.40
N ASN A 59 9.87 -7.58 50.43
CA ASN A 59 8.62 -8.28 50.28
C ASN A 59 7.45 -7.40 50.75
N ASN A 60 6.56 -7.03 49.81
CA ASN A 60 5.31 -6.33 50.09
C ASN A 60 4.10 -7.11 49.57
N ALA A 61 4.21 -8.46 49.44
CA ALA A 61 3.15 -9.27 48.93
C ALA A 61 1.88 -9.20 49.80
N GLY A 62 0.78 -8.67 49.26
CA GLY A 62 -0.46 -8.38 50.01
C GLY A 62 -0.31 -7.26 51.06
N GLY A 63 0.84 -6.59 51.13
CA GLY A 63 1.12 -5.46 52.05
C GLY A 63 0.84 -4.10 51.45
N ARG A 64 1.09 -3.05 52.24
CA ARG A 64 0.92 -1.64 51.84
C ARG A 64 2.15 -0.79 52.19
N ILE A 65 2.64 -0.06 51.22
CA ILE A 65 3.69 0.93 51.36
C ILE A 65 3.17 2.28 50.86
N ASN A 66 3.09 3.29 51.71
CA ASN A 66 2.56 4.60 51.35
C ASN A 66 3.54 5.72 51.75
N GLY A 67 3.77 6.72 50.91
CA GLY A 67 4.60 7.88 51.21
C GLY A 67 4.08 9.16 50.59
N GLY A 68 4.38 10.33 51.19
CA GLY A 68 4.22 11.62 50.52
C GLY A 68 5.10 11.72 49.28
N SER A 69 6.37 11.34 49.40
CA SER A 69 7.26 10.93 48.31
C SER A 69 7.88 9.58 48.66
N LEU A 70 8.32 8.82 47.64
CA LEU A 70 8.86 7.48 47.85
C LEU A 70 10.18 7.29 47.08
N LEU A 71 11.25 6.99 47.83
CA LEU A 71 12.50 6.48 47.28
C LEU A 71 12.68 5.03 47.74
N LEU A 72 12.72 4.12 46.79
CA LEU A 72 12.87 2.69 47.04
C LEU A 72 14.15 2.19 46.39
N LYS A 73 15.13 1.81 47.20
CA LYS A 73 16.30 1.06 46.78
C LYS A 73 16.22 -0.36 47.31
N GLY A 74 16.71 -1.32 46.56
CA GLY A 74 16.71 -2.72 46.96
C GLY A 74 17.38 -3.66 45.97
N ALA A 75 17.68 -4.88 46.42
CA ALA A 75 18.10 -5.95 45.53
C ALA A 75 16.94 -6.42 44.64
N SER A 76 15.73 -6.56 45.20
CA SER A 76 14.51 -6.89 44.51
C SER A 76 13.28 -6.43 45.28
N LEU A 77 12.12 -6.37 44.59
CA LEU A 77 10.82 -6.09 45.20
C LEU A 77 9.78 -7.08 44.73
N ASP A 78 9.14 -7.77 45.68
CA ASP A 78 7.90 -8.49 45.45
C ASP A 78 6.73 -7.64 45.98
N ASN A 79 5.90 -7.13 45.08
CA ASN A 79 4.67 -6.39 45.40
C ASN A 79 3.42 -7.17 44.92
N SER A 80 3.51 -8.48 44.78
CA SER A 80 2.37 -9.31 44.37
C SER A 80 1.15 -9.06 45.23
N ASP A 81 0.00 -8.74 44.62
CA ASP A 81 -1.25 -8.37 45.30
C ASP A 81 -1.11 -7.20 46.31
N GLY A 82 0.05 -6.57 46.40
CA GLY A 82 0.37 -5.47 47.28
C GLY A 82 0.07 -4.09 46.70
N GLN A 83 0.16 -3.08 47.58
CA GLN A 83 -0.01 -1.67 47.19
C GLN A 83 1.24 -0.86 47.57
N LEU A 84 1.75 -0.13 46.59
CA LEU A 84 2.85 0.81 46.76
C LEU A 84 2.42 2.14 46.15
N ILE A 85 2.22 3.17 47.03
CA ILE A 85 1.60 4.44 46.60
C ILE A 85 2.45 5.61 47.10
N SER A 86 2.82 6.48 46.18
CA SER A 86 3.40 7.81 46.49
C SER A 86 2.39 8.90 46.14
N GLN A 87 2.24 9.90 46.98
CA GLN A 87 1.38 11.05 46.71
C GLN A 87 2.02 12.04 45.70
N SER A 88 3.35 12.02 45.60
CA SER A 88 4.10 12.84 44.64
C SER A 88 5.02 11.94 43.82
N ARG A 89 6.33 12.16 43.84
CA ARG A 89 7.31 11.40 43.05
C ARG A 89 7.59 10.03 43.66
N LEU A 90 7.76 9.03 42.80
CA LEU A 90 8.19 7.67 43.14
C LEU A 90 9.44 7.31 42.33
N ASP A 91 10.55 7.05 43.02
CA ASP A 91 11.77 6.50 42.46
C ASP A 91 11.98 5.08 42.99
N ALA A 92 12.01 4.06 42.13
CA ALA A 92 12.34 2.69 42.47
C ALA A 92 13.61 2.26 41.75
N ILE A 93 14.65 1.88 42.47
CA ILE A 93 15.96 1.48 41.95
C ILE A 93 16.27 0.10 42.52
N LEU A 94 16.16 -0.90 41.69
CA LEU A 94 16.33 -2.32 42.04
C LEU A 94 17.48 -2.94 41.25
N GLY A 95 18.39 -3.62 41.94
CA GLY A 95 19.44 -4.41 41.26
C GLY A 95 18.90 -5.62 40.49
N GLY A 96 17.81 -6.20 40.99
CA GLY A 96 17.14 -7.40 40.44
C GLY A 96 15.72 -7.14 39.93
N ALA A 97 14.82 -8.08 40.19
CA ALA A 97 13.46 -8.04 39.67
C ALA A 97 12.51 -7.17 40.48
N LEU A 98 11.58 -6.52 39.78
CA LEU A 98 10.30 -6.07 40.32
C LEU A 98 9.20 -7.06 39.92
N VAL A 99 8.48 -7.62 40.90
CA VAL A 99 7.23 -8.34 40.69
C VAL A 99 6.07 -7.46 41.18
N ASN A 100 5.17 -7.07 40.29
CA ASN A 100 3.96 -6.27 40.57
C ASN A 100 2.76 -6.98 39.95
N ALA A 101 2.62 -8.27 40.24
CA ALA A 101 1.68 -9.17 39.59
C ALA A 101 0.37 -9.36 40.37
N GLY A 102 -0.65 -9.90 39.70
CA GLY A 102 -1.96 -10.15 40.31
C GLY A 102 -2.77 -8.86 40.49
N ALA A 103 -3.34 -8.65 41.68
CA ALA A 103 -4.07 -7.43 42.03
C ALA A 103 -3.15 -6.26 42.45
N ALA A 104 -1.84 -6.36 42.21
CA ALA A 104 -0.84 -5.40 42.63
C ALA A 104 -1.05 -4.02 42.02
N ARG A 105 -0.72 -3.00 42.82
CA ARG A 105 -0.76 -1.61 42.37
C ARG A 105 0.52 -0.86 42.82
N LEU A 106 1.20 -0.29 41.85
CA LEU A 106 2.27 0.67 42.06
C LEU A 106 1.83 2.00 41.46
N ALA A 107 1.69 3.06 42.26
CA ALA A 107 1.13 4.31 41.79
C ALA A 107 1.89 5.52 42.32
N SER A 108 2.06 6.53 41.46
CA SER A 108 2.64 7.83 41.78
C SER A 108 1.66 8.96 41.47
N GLY A 109 1.49 9.90 42.37
CA GLY A 109 0.74 11.12 42.15
C GLY A 109 1.53 12.18 41.37
N GLY A 110 2.80 11.96 41.08
CA GLY A 110 3.68 12.72 40.20
C GLY A 110 4.43 11.79 39.26
N ASP A 111 5.71 12.03 39.03
CA ASP A 111 6.54 11.18 38.20
C ASP A 111 6.81 9.82 38.85
N LEU A 112 6.93 8.79 37.99
CA LEU A 112 7.35 7.45 38.37
C LEU A 112 8.59 7.06 37.57
N LEU A 113 9.69 6.85 38.24
CA LEU A 113 10.93 6.35 37.66
C LEU A 113 11.24 4.96 38.22
N LEU A 114 11.33 3.97 37.35
CA LEU A 114 11.65 2.59 37.71
C LEU A 114 12.89 2.12 36.98
N ARG A 115 13.86 1.63 37.74
CA ARG A 115 15.03 0.92 37.21
C ARG A 115 15.12 -0.46 37.85
N SER A 116 15.23 -1.51 37.06
CA SER A 116 15.31 -2.89 37.52
C SER A 116 15.92 -3.81 36.48
N ALA A 117 16.36 -5.03 36.89
CA ALA A 117 16.81 -6.03 35.92
C ALA A 117 15.63 -6.57 35.10
N SER A 118 14.46 -6.74 35.70
CA SER A 118 13.23 -7.14 35.02
C SER A 118 11.99 -6.64 35.74
N VAL A 119 10.90 -6.48 34.99
CA VAL A 119 9.58 -6.10 35.53
C VAL A 119 8.55 -7.15 35.13
N ASP A 120 7.90 -7.76 36.12
CA ASP A 120 6.70 -8.58 35.95
C ASP A 120 5.48 -7.78 36.45
N ASN A 121 4.64 -7.32 35.52
CA ASN A 121 3.41 -6.57 35.79
C ASN A 121 2.18 -7.32 35.30
N ARG A 122 2.23 -8.65 35.22
CA ARG A 122 1.09 -9.47 34.75
C ARG A 122 -0.13 -9.32 35.68
N GLY A 123 -1.23 -8.81 35.11
CA GLY A 123 -2.44 -8.48 35.87
C GLY A 123 -2.34 -7.26 36.78
N GLY A 124 -1.12 -6.76 37.03
CA GLY A 124 -0.84 -5.63 37.91
C GLY A 124 -1.04 -4.27 37.25
N LYS A 125 -0.92 -3.21 38.04
CA LYS A 125 -1.05 -1.82 37.58
C LYS A 125 0.15 -0.98 38.01
N LEU A 126 0.82 -0.34 37.03
CA LEU A 126 1.81 0.69 37.20
C LEU A 126 1.22 2.01 36.68
N VAL A 127 1.01 3.01 37.55
CA VAL A 127 0.29 4.24 37.20
C VAL A 127 1.07 5.48 37.64
N SER A 128 1.24 6.45 36.76
CA SER A 128 1.84 7.76 37.07
C SER A 128 0.89 8.89 36.68
N GLN A 129 0.76 9.91 37.53
CA GLN A 129 0.08 11.16 37.20
C GLN A 129 1.00 12.18 36.51
N GLY A 130 2.30 11.91 36.45
CA GLY A 130 3.31 12.65 35.71
C GLY A 130 3.95 11.77 34.64
N LEU A 131 5.26 11.96 34.44
CA LEU A 131 6.10 11.11 33.57
C LEU A 131 6.14 9.67 34.11
N LEU A 132 6.06 8.70 33.21
CA LEU A 132 6.36 7.28 33.52
C LEU A 132 7.62 6.85 32.77
N GLU A 133 8.70 6.59 33.49
CA GLU A 133 9.94 6.08 32.90
C GLU A 133 10.28 4.72 33.49
N ILE A 134 10.43 3.71 32.64
CA ILE A 134 10.88 2.35 33.01
C ILE A 134 12.15 2.02 32.23
N SER A 135 13.22 1.72 32.97
CA SER A 135 14.45 1.16 32.43
C SER A 135 14.67 -0.23 33.02
N ALA A 136 14.60 -1.26 32.17
CA ALA A 136 14.72 -2.65 32.60
C ALA A 136 15.38 -3.54 31.55
N GLY A 137 15.85 -4.72 31.92
CA GLY A 137 16.32 -5.73 30.97
C GLY A 137 15.17 -6.43 30.23
N SER A 138 13.98 -6.52 30.85
CA SER A 138 12.75 -7.03 30.23
C SER A 138 11.51 -6.55 30.99
N LEU A 139 10.36 -6.55 30.30
CA LEU A 139 9.08 -6.18 30.90
C LEU A 139 7.98 -7.10 30.38
N ASP A 140 7.20 -7.68 31.31
CA ASP A 140 5.99 -8.44 31.01
C ASP A 140 4.76 -7.72 31.62
N ASN A 141 3.91 -7.20 30.73
CA ASN A 141 2.65 -6.52 31.06
C ASN A 141 1.43 -7.32 30.55
N SER A 142 1.59 -8.59 30.33
CA SER A 142 0.54 -9.47 29.80
C SER A 142 -0.57 -9.75 30.81
N ALA A 143 -1.58 -10.54 30.38
CA ALA A 143 -2.69 -10.97 31.24
C ALA A 143 -3.43 -9.78 31.91
N SER A 144 -3.84 -8.80 31.09
CA SER A 144 -4.53 -7.57 31.53
C SER A 144 -3.69 -6.64 32.39
N GLY A 145 -2.35 -6.77 32.41
CA GLY A 145 -1.45 -5.81 33.03
C GLY A 145 -1.64 -4.41 32.47
N THR A 146 -1.46 -3.38 33.30
CA THR A 146 -1.67 -1.98 32.90
C THR A 146 -0.45 -1.14 33.24
N LEU A 147 0.10 -0.45 32.24
CA LEU A 147 1.02 0.68 32.39
C LEU A 147 0.31 1.94 31.95
N ALA A 148 0.15 2.94 32.83
CA ALA A 148 -0.56 4.16 32.52
C ALA A 148 0.23 5.39 32.98
N GLY A 149 0.51 6.32 32.05
CA GLY A 149 1.07 7.64 32.33
C GLY A 149 0.08 8.74 31.95
N GLN A 150 -0.08 9.76 32.80
CA GLN A 150 -0.85 10.94 32.44
C GLN A 150 -0.10 11.81 31.41
N ALA A 151 1.22 11.96 31.58
CA ALA A 151 2.11 12.67 30.67
C ALA A 151 2.88 11.71 29.74
N ASP A 152 4.08 12.06 29.34
CA ASP A 152 4.92 11.22 28.49
C ASP A 152 5.29 9.88 29.18
N MET A 153 5.45 8.85 28.36
CA MET A 153 5.88 7.54 28.80
C MET A 153 7.11 7.07 28.02
N SER A 154 8.09 6.54 28.73
CA SER A 154 9.31 5.99 28.14
C SER A 154 9.63 4.60 28.71
N LEU A 155 9.72 3.61 27.83
CA LEU A 155 10.10 2.23 28.16
C LEU A 155 11.41 1.88 27.47
N ARG A 156 12.50 1.73 28.22
CA ARG A 156 13.84 1.41 27.72
C ARG A 156 14.26 0.04 28.22
N LEU A 157 14.19 -0.96 27.33
CA LEU A 157 14.50 -2.35 27.66
C LEU A 157 15.82 -2.84 27.03
N GLY A 158 16.56 -1.93 26.38
CA GLY A 158 17.78 -2.31 25.69
C GLY A 158 17.51 -3.39 24.62
N GLY A 159 18.22 -4.52 24.73
CA GLY A 159 18.01 -5.69 23.86
C GLY A 159 16.95 -6.69 24.38
N GLY A 160 16.26 -6.39 25.49
CA GLY A 160 15.28 -7.28 26.10
C GLY A 160 13.89 -7.24 25.48
N ALA A 161 13.06 -8.16 25.92
CA ALA A 161 11.69 -8.31 25.40
C ALA A 161 10.67 -7.44 26.16
N LEU A 162 9.76 -6.82 25.42
CA LEU A 162 8.49 -6.30 25.94
C LEU A 162 7.36 -7.27 25.56
N ARG A 163 6.63 -7.77 26.56
CA ARG A 163 5.41 -8.55 26.38
C ARG A 163 4.23 -7.74 26.87
N ASN A 164 3.21 -7.60 26.03
CA ASN A 164 1.96 -6.90 26.32
C ASN A 164 0.76 -7.64 25.75
N GLN A 165 0.83 -8.96 25.73
CA GLN A 165 -0.20 -9.81 25.15
C GLN A 165 -1.39 -10.05 26.09
N GLN A 166 -2.49 -10.64 25.55
CA GLN A 166 -3.65 -11.03 26.37
C GLN A 166 -4.22 -9.85 27.17
N ASP A 167 -4.76 -8.86 26.44
CA ASP A 167 -5.36 -7.62 26.97
C ASP A 167 -4.41 -6.72 27.77
N GLY A 168 -3.08 -6.91 27.63
CA GLY A 168 -2.11 -5.98 28.18
C GLY A 168 -2.31 -4.56 27.65
N LEU A 169 -2.28 -3.54 28.53
CA LEU A 169 -2.54 -2.16 28.19
C LEU A 169 -1.36 -1.27 28.58
N ILE A 170 -0.79 -0.57 27.61
CA ILE A 170 0.23 0.45 27.79
C ILE A 170 -0.29 1.74 27.17
N PHE A 171 -0.51 2.79 27.98
CA PHE A 171 -1.04 4.03 27.41
C PHE A 171 -0.51 5.29 28.09
N SER A 172 -0.25 6.31 27.26
CA SER A 172 -0.03 7.70 27.67
C SER A 172 -1.31 8.49 27.40
N GLN A 173 -1.89 9.08 28.46
CA GLN A 173 -3.20 9.71 28.40
C GLN A 173 -3.17 11.07 27.70
N ALA A 174 -2.12 11.86 27.89
CA ALA A 174 -1.99 13.20 27.32
C ALA A 174 -0.66 13.42 26.57
N GLY A 175 0.34 12.58 26.77
CA GLY A 175 1.68 12.71 26.22
C GLY A 175 2.01 11.71 25.10
N ALA A 176 3.29 11.60 24.81
CA ALA A 176 3.89 10.66 23.88
C ALA A 176 4.19 9.30 24.55
N LEU A 177 4.36 8.27 23.74
CA LEU A 177 4.88 6.97 24.15
C LEU A 177 6.14 6.63 23.35
N GLU A 178 7.24 6.39 24.04
CA GLU A 178 8.49 5.92 23.45
C GLU A 178 8.84 4.53 23.98
N VAL A 179 9.08 3.57 23.07
CA VAL A 179 9.47 2.20 23.39
C VAL A 179 10.75 1.83 22.67
N GLN A 180 11.74 1.37 23.43
CA GLN A 180 12.97 0.77 22.92
C GLN A 180 13.12 -0.62 23.50
N ALA A 181 13.09 -1.65 22.65
CA ALA A 181 13.18 -3.05 23.07
C ALA A 181 13.87 -3.93 22.00
N GLY A 182 14.36 -5.09 22.40
CA GLY A 182 14.88 -6.10 21.47
C GLY A 182 13.77 -6.77 20.67
N SER A 183 12.62 -7.03 21.31
CA SER A 183 11.40 -7.55 20.66
C SER A 183 10.15 -7.04 21.35
N LEU A 184 9.03 -7.02 20.63
CA LEU A 184 7.72 -6.67 21.17
C LEU A 184 6.69 -7.74 20.77
N ASP A 185 6.05 -8.36 21.79
CA ASP A 185 4.88 -9.19 21.62
C ASP A 185 3.65 -8.45 22.17
N ASN A 186 2.83 -7.91 21.25
CA ASN A 186 1.60 -7.17 21.54
C ASN A 186 0.35 -7.91 21.04
N ARG A 187 0.42 -9.22 20.94
CA ARG A 187 -0.75 -10.01 20.49
C ARG A 187 -1.95 -9.79 21.41
N GLN A 188 -3.06 -9.32 20.80
CA GLN A 188 -4.29 -8.97 21.53
C GLN A 188 -4.07 -7.92 22.64
N GLY A 189 -2.94 -7.19 22.63
CA GLY A 189 -2.65 -6.10 23.55
C GLY A 189 -2.83 -4.73 22.90
N THR A 190 -2.69 -3.67 23.69
CA THR A 190 -2.82 -2.29 23.22
C THR A 190 -1.66 -1.44 23.69
N LEU A 191 -0.98 -0.76 22.76
CA LEU A 191 -0.11 0.37 23.02
C LEU A 191 -0.73 1.63 22.43
N GLN A 192 -0.96 2.65 23.25
CA GLN A 192 -1.66 3.86 22.82
C GLN A 192 -0.99 5.11 23.39
N ALA A 193 -0.91 6.16 22.55
CA ALA A 193 -0.54 7.50 22.99
C ALA A 193 -1.56 8.54 22.51
N GLN A 194 -1.76 9.59 23.29
CA GLN A 194 -2.48 10.77 22.80
C GLN A 194 -1.61 11.56 21.82
N GLY A 195 -0.32 11.74 22.13
CA GLY A 195 0.69 12.32 21.27
C GLY A 195 1.34 11.31 20.33
N ASP A 196 2.61 11.52 20.03
CA ASP A 196 3.39 10.62 19.18
C ASP A 196 3.58 9.25 19.85
N ASN A 197 3.54 8.19 19.04
CA ASN A 197 3.89 6.85 19.45
C ASN A 197 5.11 6.39 18.65
N ARG A 198 6.24 6.25 19.31
CA ARG A 198 7.52 5.89 18.68
C ARG A 198 8.06 4.58 19.22
N LEU A 199 8.17 3.57 18.35
CA LEU A 199 8.68 2.26 18.70
C LEU A 199 9.98 1.96 17.92
N ARG A 200 11.02 1.56 18.66
CA ARG A 200 12.32 1.12 18.13
C ARG A 200 12.58 -0.30 18.62
N ILE A 201 12.25 -1.27 17.78
CA ILE A 201 12.32 -2.70 18.09
C ILE A 201 13.43 -3.33 17.26
N GLY A 202 14.48 -3.84 17.92
CA GLY A 202 15.65 -4.40 17.22
C GLY A 202 15.33 -5.65 16.38
N GLY A 203 14.40 -6.48 16.85
CA GLY A 203 13.99 -7.74 16.22
C GLY A 203 12.53 -7.72 15.77
N ALA A 204 11.78 -8.78 16.13
CA ALA A 204 10.39 -8.95 15.74
C ALA A 204 9.44 -8.08 16.57
N LEU A 205 8.46 -7.50 15.88
CA LEU A 205 7.26 -6.90 16.45
C LEU A 205 6.05 -7.72 16.02
N ASP A 206 5.38 -8.36 16.97
CA ASP A 206 4.14 -9.13 16.76
C ASP A 206 2.96 -8.34 17.32
N ASN A 207 2.05 -7.90 16.43
CA ASN A 207 0.82 -7.17 16.75
C ASN A 207 -0.44 -7.90 16.27
N GLN A 208 -0.38 -9.22 16.14
CA GLN A 208 -1.55 -10.02 15.69
C GLN A 208 -2.74 -9.81 16.62
N GLY A 209 -3.87 -9.34 16.07
CA GLY A 209 -5.05 -9.00 16.85
C GLY A 209 -4.85 -7.87 17.86
N GLY A 210 -3.66 -7.28 17.94
CA GLY A 210 -3.30 -6.18 18.84
C GLY A 210 -3.53 -4.80 18.22
N ARG A 211 -3.25 -3.76 19.00
CA ARG A 211 -3.45 -2.37 18.57
C ARG A 211 -2.25 -1.49 18.93
N LEU A 212 -1.71 -0.80 17.94
CA LEU A 212 -0.76 0.31 18.10
C LEU A 212 -1.44 1.60 17.61
N ASP A 213 -1.64 2.56 18.50
CA ASP A 213 -2.48 3.73 18.25
C ASP A 213 -1.81 5.04 18.68
N SER A 214 -1.81 6.03 17.79
CA SER A 214 -1.54 7.43 18.08
C SER A 214 -2.80 8.25 17.76
N ARG A 215 -3.40 8.88 18.78
CA ARG A 215 -4.70 9.54 18.62
C ARG A 215 -4.62 10.92 17.98
N ALA A 216 -3.63 11.71 18.35
CA ALA A 216 -3.45 13.07 17.83
C ALA A 216 -2.07 13.32 17.22
N GLY A 217 -1.08 12.48 17.52
CA GLY A 217 0.28 12.54 16.99
C GLY A 217 0.53 11.54 15.87
N ASN A 218 1.79 11.21 15.68
CA ASN A 218 2.30 10.34 14.63
C ASN A 218 2.60 8.94 15.19
N LEU A 219 2.62 7.94 14.31
CA LEU A 219 3.07 6.58 14.63
C LEU A 219 4.35 6.28 13.85
N ASP A 220 5.48 6.18 14.57
CA ASP A 220 6.80 5.94 13.99
C ASP A 220 7.35 4.59 14.45
N LEU A 221 7.38 3.61 13.56
CA LEU A 221 7.74 2.22 13.83
C LEU A 221 9.03 1.83 13.10
N GLN A 222 9.95 1.27 13.86
CA GLN A 222 11.13 0.59 13.30
C GLN A 222 11.27 -0.79 13.94
N SER A 223 11.42 -1.84 13.11
CA SER A 223 11.56 -3.23 13.56
C SER A 223 12.37 -4.07 12.58
N GLY A 224 12.85 -5.23 13.01
CA GLY A 224 13.44 -6.24 12.10
C GLY A 224 12.36 -6.88 11.23
N SER A 225 11.22 -7.22 11.81
CA SER A 225 9.99 -7.64 11.11
C SER A 225 8.77 -7.14 11.87
N LEU A 226 7.66 -6.97 11.16
CA LEU A 226 6.37 -6.60 11.73
C LEU A 226 5.28 -7.54 11.23
N ASP A 227 4.59 -8.19 12.17
CA ASP A 227 3.36 -8.93 11.92
C ASP A 227 2.17 -8.16 12.54
N ASN A 228 1.30 -7.64 11.67
CA ASN A 228 0.05 -6.96 12.00
C ASN A 228 -1.17 -7.78 11.52
N GLY A 229 -0.98 -9.06 11.32
CA GLY A 229 -2.02 -9.96 10.81
C GLY A 229 -3.16 -10.22 11.79
N ALA A 230 -4.07 -11.11 11.39
CA ALA A 230 -5.16 -11.61 12.24
C ALA A 230 -5.98 -10.51 12.95
N GLY A 231 -6.30 -9.42 12.25
CA GLY A 231 -7.07 -8.29 12.78
C GLY A 231 -6.24 -7.27 13.57
N GLY A 232 -4.90 -7.32 13.48
CA GLY A 232 -4.03 -6.30 14.06
C GLY A 232 -4.30 -4.90 13.49
N VAL A 233 -4.12 -3.88 14.31
CA VAL A 233 -4.41 -2.48 13.95
C VAL A 233 -3.20 -1.60 14.22
N LEU A 234 -2.73 -0.92 13.16
CA LEU A 234 -1.81 0.21 13.25
C LEU A 234 -2.59 1.48 12.86
N ASN A 235 -2.66 2.44 13.77
CA ASN A 235 -3.46 3.64 13.55
C ASN A 235 -2.74 4.92 13.98
N SER A 236 -2.75 5.93 13.09
CA SER A 236 -2.42 7.30 13.43
C SER A 236 -3.58 8.19 12.98
N ALA A 237 -4.49 8.50 13.91
CA ALA A 237 -5.79 9.08 13.55
C ALA A 237 -5.68 10.46 12.90
N LYS A 238 -4.73 11.30 13.35
CA LYS A 238 -4.54 12.68 12.87
C LYS A 238 -3.15 12.97 12.31
N GLY A 239 -2.21 12.06 12.44
CA GLY A 239 -0.83 12.19 12.00
C GLY A 239 -0.47 11.23 10.86
N TRP A 240 0.82 11.18 10.56
CA TRP A 240 1.38 10.21 9.64
C TRP A 240 1.77 8.91 10.36
N LEU A 241 1.86 7.84 9.57
CA LEU A 241 2.47 6.58 9.98
C LEU A 241 3.71 6.32 9.13
N LYS A 242 4.84 6.12 9.81
CA LYS A 242 6.08 5.70 9.17
C LYS A 242 6.48 4.33 9.69
N LEU A 243 6.73 3.41 8.77
CA LEU A 243 7.18 2.06 9.04
C LEU A 243 8.48 1.77 8.31
N VAL A 244 9.49 1.34 9.04
CA VAL A 244 10.75 0.81 8.49
C VAL A 244 10.96 -0.59 9.07
N THR A 245 10.94 -1.61 8.20
CA THR A 245 11.03 -3.00 8.63
C THR A 245 11.66 -3.90 7.56
N GLY A 246 12.03 -5.12 7.89
CA GLY A 246 12.39 -6.13 6.92
C GLY A 246 11.18 -6.66 6.17
N LEU A 247 10.35 -7.46 6.84
CA LEU A 247 9.07 -7.95 6.34
C LEU A 247 7.92 -7.25 7.06
N PHE A 248 6.92 -6.80 6.32
CA PHE A 248 5.65 -6.31 6.85
C PHE A 248 4.51 -7.26 6.45
N ASP A 249 3.95 -7.97 7.40
CA ASP A 249 2.74 -8.77 7.22
C ASP A 249 1.53 -8.02 7.81
N ASN A 250 0.61 -7.59 6.93
CA ASN A 250 -0.65 -6.95 7.27
C ASN A 250 -1.85 -7.81 6.82
N SER A 251 -1.65 -9.11 6.68
CA SER A 251 -2.70 -10.02 6.20
C SER A 251 -3.90 -10.03 7.14
N ALA A 252 -5.09 -9.69 6.61
CA ALA A 252 -6.31 -9.44 7.39
C ALA A 252 -6.16 -8.38 8.49
N GLY A 253 -5.11 -7.57 8.46
CA GLY A 253 -4.87 -6.45 9.38
C GLY A 253 -5.31 -5.10 8.80
N VAL A 254 -5.30 -4.07 9.64
CA VAL A 254 -5.64 -2.69 9.25
C VAL A 254 -4.50 -1.76 9.61
N THR A 255 -4.02 -1.01 8.62
CA THR A 255 -3.04 0.06 8.80
C THR A 255 -3.59 1.34 8.20
N GLN A 256 -3.78 2.36 9.02
CA GLN A 256 -4.36 3.62 8.57
C GLN A 256 -3.73 4.85 9.24
N ALA A 257 -3.61 5.93 8.47
CA ALA A 257 -3.13 7.24 8.95
C ALA A 257 -3.60 8.34 7.99
N GLN A 258 -3.29 9.61 8.32
CA GLN A 258 -3.50 10.69 7.34
C GLN A 258 -2.58 10.53 6.13
N SER A 259 -1.33 10.12 6.34
CA SER A 259 -0.42 9.70 5.27
C SER A 259 0.43 8.50 5.72
N LEU A 260 0.87 7.68 4.78
CA LEU A 260 1.67 6.48 5.04
C LEU A 260 3.03 6.56 4.33
N GLU A 261 4.09 6.22 5.04
CA GLU A 261 5.40 5.90 4.46
C GLU A 261 5.83 4.51 4.92
N ILE A 262 5.89 3.54 4.02
CA ILE A 262 6.24 2.15 4.32
C ILE A 262 7.52 1.79 3.56
N ARG A 263 8.55 1.36 4.28
CA ARG A 263 9.79 0.79 3.76
C ARG A 263 9.97 -0.61 4.32
N ALA A 264 9.72 -1.62 3.49
CA ALA A 264 9.80 -3.02 3.86
C ALA A 264 10.80 -3.75 2.92
N GLY A 265 12.05 -3.91 3.37
CA GLY A 265 13.13 -4.37 2.50
C GLY A 265 12.93 -5.78 1.93
N GLN A 266 12.23 -6.67 2.63
CA GLN A 266 11.98 -8.05 2.21
C GLN A 266 10.61 -8.24 1.54
N GLY A 267 9.63 -7.39 1.85
CA GLY A 267 8.30 -7.47 1.25
C GLY A 267 7.18 -6.94 2.11
N VAL A 268 6.03 -6.72 1.47
CA VAL A 268 4.74 -6.40 2.12
C VAL A 268 3.73 -7.47 1.74
N ARG A 269 3.06 -8.05 2.74
CA ARG A 269 1.89 -8.90 2.59
C ARG A 269 0.68 -8.14 3.09
N ASN A 270 -0.32 -7.95 2.24
CA ASN A 270 -1.58 -7.28 2.56
C ASN A 270 -2.78 -8.12 2.11
N GLN A 271 -2.64 -9.44 2.15
CA GLN A 271 -3.72 -10.36 1.73
C GLN A 271 -4.94 -10.15 2.62
N GLN A 272 -6.08 -9.76 2.00
CA GLN A 272 -7.32 -9.42 2.71
C GLN A 272 -7.16 -8.30 3.76
N GLY A 273 -5.99 -7.65 3.85
CA GLY A 273 -5.71 -6.53 4.74
C GLY A 273 -6.02 -5.18 4.11
N HIS A 274 -5.93 -4.12 4.89
CA HIS A 274 -6.18 -2.76 4.44
C HIS A 274 -5.02 -1.82 4.80
N LEU A 275 -4.53 -1.08 3.79
CA LEU A 275 -3.57 0.02 3.94
C LEU A 275 -4.22 1.30 3.43
N SER A 276 -4.42 2.31 4.29
CA SER A 276 -5.20 3.50 3.93
C SER A 276 -4.55 4.80 4.40
N ALA A 277 -4.19 5.68 3.46
CA ALA A 277 -3.85 7.07 3.70
C ALA A 277 -5.10 7.94 3.50
N LEU A 278 -5.68 8.41 4.62
CA LEU A 278 -7.03 9.00 4.65
C LEU A 278 -7.08 10.46 4.19
N GLY A 279 -5.96 11.20 4.31
CA GLY A 279 -5.91 12.63 4.00
C GLY A 279 -4.75 13.03 3.08
N GLY A 280 -3.88 12.12 2.69
CA GLY A 280 -2.68 12.43 1.91
C GLY A 280 -2.14 11.23 1.13
N ASP A 281 -0.82 11.18 1.04
CA ASP A 281 -0.09 10.22 0.21
C ASP A 281 0.15 8.90 0.93
N ASN A 282 0.25 7.83 0.15
CA ASN A 282 0.74 6.53 0.58
C ASN A 282 1.98 6.17 -0.26
N ARG A 283 3.13 6.21 0.37
CA ARG A 283 4.41 5.90 -0.28
C ARG A 283 4.96 4.58 0.21
N ILE A 284 5.18 3.65 -0.70
CA ILE A 284 5.64 2.30 -0.41
C ILE A 284 6.91 2.00 -1.20
N VAL A 285 7.95 1.56 -0.49
CA VAL A 285 9.18 1.03 -1.08
C VAL A 285 9.40 -0.38 -0.55
N THR A 286 9.39 -1.37 -1.43
CA THR A 286 9.47 -2.77 -1.03
C THR A 286 10.02 -3.65 -2.15
N ALA A 287 10.53 -4.85 -1.83
CA ALA A 287 10.86 -5.83 -2.87
C ALA A 287 9.57 -6.34 -3.55
N ASP A 288 8.77 -7.10 -2.85
CA ASP A 288 7.50 -7.63 -3.36
C ASP A 288 6.33 -7.07 -2.56
N PHE A 289 5.19 -6.82 -3.23
CA PHE A 289 3.96 -6.45 -2.57
C PHE A 289 2.82 -7.37 -2.98
N ASP A 290 2.30 -8.12 -2.03
CA ASP A 290 1.14 -9.00 -2.20
C ASP A 290 -0.12 -8.36 -1.63
N ASN A 291 -1.03 -7.93 -2.51
CA ASN A 291 -2.33 -7.31 -2.20
C ASN A 291 -3.51 -8.20 -2.61
N GLN A 292 -3.34 -9.51 -2.68
CA GLN A 292 -4.42 -10.40 -3.14
C GLN A 292 -5.64 -10.33 -2.19
N GLY A 293 -6.79 -9.92 -2.73
CA GLY A 293 -8.01 -9.70 -1.95
C GLY A 293 -7.94 -8.54 -0.96
N GLY A 294 -6.82 -7.82 -0.88
CA GLY A 294 -6.61 -6.70 0.02
C GLY A 294 -7.03 -5.35 -0.56
N GLY A 295 -7.02 -4.32 0.29
CA GLY A 295 -7.30 -2.93 -0.05
C GLY A 295 -6.08 -2.04 0.13
N LEU A 296 -5.80 -1.19 -0.86
CA LEU A 296 -4.72 -0.22 -0.84
C LEU A 296 -5.24 1.14 -1.30
N TYR A 297 -5.24 2.14 -0.40
CA TYR A 297 -5.91 3.41 -0.64
C TYR A 297 -5.04 4.61 -0.28
N ALA A 298 -5.21 5.70 -1.05
CA ALA A 298 -4.67 7.01 -0.74
C ALA A 298 -5.60 8.11 -1.27
N SER A 299 -5.90 9.13 -0.47
CA SER A 299 -6.63 10.29 -0.97
C SER A 299 -5.78 11.17 -1.91
N GLY A 300 -4.46 11.16 -1.73
CA GLY A 300 -3.47 11.82 -2.57
C GLY A 300 -2.78 10.85 -3.55
N LEU A 301 -1.45 10.95 -3.61
CA LEU A 301 -0.61 10.07 -4.41
C LEU A 301 -0.41 8.72 -3.73
N LEU A 302 -0.68 7.65 -4.46
CA LEU A 302 -0.21 6.31 -4.14
C LEU A 302 1.00 5.99 -5.01
N SER A 303 2.18 5.91 -4.40
CA SER A 303 3.41 5.51 -5.08
C SER A 303 3.94 4.18 -4.56
N LEU A 304 4.37 3.33 -5.48
CA LEU A 304 4.97 2.03 -5.19
C LEU A 304 6.25 1.85 -6.01
N ASP A 305 7.38 1.75 -5.31
CA ASP A 305 8.66 1.38 -5.89
C ASP A 305 9.03 -0.04 -5.45
N GLY A 306 9.25 -0.97 -6.38
CA GLY A 306 9.54 -2.36 -6.02
C GLY A 306 9.88 -3.29 -7.16
N GLN A 307 9.87 -4.60 -6.86
CA GLN A 307 10.10 -5.63 -7.85
C GLN A 307 8.78 -6.12 -8.45
N ARG A 308 7.85 -6.59 -7.62
CA ARG A 308 6.57 -7.16 -8.07
C ARG A 308 5.41 -6.62 -7.26
N PHE A 309 4.26 -6.47 -7.93
CA PHE A 309 2.99 -6.17 -7.31
C PHE A 309 1.93 -7.20 -7.70
N LEU A 310 1.38 -7.91 -6.72
CA LEU A 310 0.36 -8.95 -6.90
C LEU A 310 -0.97 -8.42 -6.37
N ASN A 311 -1.89 -8.10 -7.28
CA ASN A 311 -3.25 -7.60 -6.98
C ASN A 311 -4.32 -8.57 -7.52
N GLN A 312 -3.92 -9.79 -7.84
CA GLN A 312 -4.75 -10.76 -8.53
C GLN A 312 -5.71 -11.49 -7.61
N GLY A 313 -6.76 -12.08 -8.21
CA GLY A 313 -7.69 -12.99 -7.57
C GLY A 313 -7.79 -14.32 -8.31
N ALA A 314 -8.43 -15.31 -7.70
CA ALA A 314 -8.73 -16.59 -8.34
C ALA A 314 -9.88 -16.47 -9.35
N ALA A 315 -10.81 -15.53 -9.12
CA ALA A 315 -11.98 -15.26 -9.95
C ALA A 315 -12.35 -13.76 -9.91
N ALA A 316 -13.28 -13.37 -10.77
CA ALA A 316 -13.82 -12.01 -10.79
C ALA A 316 -14.36 -11.59 -9.42
N GLY A 317 -13.97 -10.40 -8.97
CA GLY A 317 -14.35 -9.83 -7.66
C GLY A 317 -13.53 -10.31 -6.47
N GLN A 318 -12.59 -11.24 -6.66
CA GLN A 318 -11.71 -11.76 -5.61
C GLN A 318 -10.31 -11.14 -5.62
N GLY A 319 -9.97 -10.33 -6.62
CA GLY A 319 -8.71 -9.61 -6.68
C GLY A 319 -8.64 -8.47 -5.67
N GLY A 320 -7.43 -7.97 -5.45
CA GLY A 320 -7.22 -6.80 -4.61
C GLY A 320 -7.78 -5.52 -5.23
N LYS A 321 -8.00 -4.53 -4.40
CA LYS A 321 -8.54 -3.22 -4.78
C LYS A 321 -7.55 -2.12 -4.45
N VAL A 322 -7.26 -1.30 -5.44
CA VAL A 322 -6.39 -0.13 -5.31
C VAL A 322 -7.16 1.10 -5.73
N GLY A 323 -7.20 2.12 -4.88
CA GLY A 323 -7.86 3.39 -5.17
C GLY A 323 -7.03 4.58 -4.69
N ALA A 324 -6.82 5.58 -5.55
CA ALA A 324 -6.09 6.78 -5.13
C ALA A 324 -6.48 8.03 -5.94
N GLY A 325 -6.14 9.21 -5.39
CA GLY A 325 -6.20 10.45 -6.15
C GLY A 325 -5.30 10.39 -7.40
N ARG A 326 -4.07 9.89 -7.26
CA ARG A 326 -3.13 9.55 -8.35
C ARG A 326 -2.41 8.24 -8.03
N ILE A 327 -2.08 7.48 -9.07
CA ILE A 327 -1.30 6.25 -8.95
C ILE A 327 -0.02 6.37 -9.76
N ASP A 328 1.12 6.07 -9.12
CA ASP A 328 2.43 6.02 -9.75
C ASP A 328 3.21 4.79 -9.27
N PHE A 329 3.23 3.74 -10.07
CA PHE A 329 3.93 2.49 -9.76
C PHE A 329 5.16 2.32 -10.66
N SER A 330 6.30 2.07 -10.04
CA SER A 330 7.59 1.77 -10.70
C SER A 330 8.09 0.41 -10.23
N LEU A 331 7.92 -0.60 -11.07
CA LEU A 331 8.26 -1.99 -10.80
C LEU A 331 9.34 -2.47 -11.75
N ALA A 332 10.40 -3.07 -11.21
CA ALA A 332 11.42 -3.70 -12.05
C ALA A 332 10.94 -5.03 -12.66
N GLY A 333 10.01 -5.72 -12.01
CA GLY A 333 9.37 -6.96 -12.46
C GLY A 333 7.92 -6.76 -12.89
N ALA A 334 7.04 -7.71 -12.53
CA ALA A 334 5.68 -7.76 -13.03
C ALA A 334 4.66 -7.06 -12.12
N LEU A 335 3.62 -6.50 -12.77
CA LEU A 335 2.35 -6.12 -12.17
C LEU A 335 1.29 -7.15 -12.56
N ALA A 336 0.78 -7.91 -11.59
CA ALA A 336 -0.28 -8.90 -11.80
C ALA A 336 -1.60 -8.37 -11.23
N ASN A 337 -2.51 -7.94 -12.12
CA ASN A 337 -3.84 -7.41 -11.78
C ASN A 337 -4.98 -8.30 -12.28
N ARG A 338 -4.75 -9.59 -12.48
CA ARG A 338 -5.78 -10.51 -12.95
C ARG A 338 -6.97 -10.54 -11.98
N PHE A 339 -8.17 -10.18 -12.48
CA PHE A 339 -9.40 -9.99 -11.69
C PHE A 339 -9.29 -8.93 -10.57
N GLY A 340 -8.20 -8.16 -10.51
CA GLY A 340 -7.99 -7.06 -9.59
C GLY A 340 -8.49 -5.72 -10.15
N GLN A 341 -8.46 -4.69 -9.31
CA GLN A 341 -8.89 -3.34 -9.66
C GLN A 341 -7.83 -2.33 -9.25
N LEU A 342 -7.43 -1.46 -10.20
CA LEU A 342 -6.68 -0.24 -9.94
C LEU A 342 -7.49 0.93 -10.48
N GLU A 343 -7.82 1.89 -9.62
CA GLU A 343 -8.62 3.05 -9.98
C GLU A 343 -7.97 4.34 -9.45
N SER A 344 -7.77 5.29 -10.32
CA SER A 344 -7.24 6.62 -10.01
C SER A 344 -8.29 7.68 -10.30
N GLU A 345 -8.45 8.65 -9.40
CA GLU A 345 -9.32 9.81 -9.63
C GLU A 345 -8.77 10.78 -10.68
N SER A 346 -7.45 10.76 -10.91
CA SER A 346 -6.79 11.63 -11.90
C SER A 346 -5.81 10.83 -12.78
N GLU A 347 -4.52 10.84 -12.50
CA GLU A 347 -3.47 10.25 -13.34
C GLU A 347 -3.18 8.80 -12.94
N LEU A 348 -2.88 7.96 -13.94
CA LEU A 348 -2.48 6.56 -13.75
C LEU A 348 -1.18 6.30 -14.51
N HIS A 349 -0.07 6.21 -13.78
CA HIS A 349 1.24 5.88 -14.33
C HIS A 349 1.70 4.51 -13.81
N LEU A 350 1.93 3.59 -14.74
CA LEU A 350 2.40 2.24 -14.43
C LEU A 350 3.63 1.92 -15.27
N ARG A 351 4.72 1.60 -14.62
CA ARG A 351 5.93 1.05 -15.24
C ARG A 351 6.20 -0.34 -14.66
N ALA A 352 6.36 -1.34 -15.52
CA ALA A 352 6.68 -2.71 -15.12
C ALA A 352 7.38 -3.48 -16.25
N ALA A 353 8.06 -4.60 -15.96
CA ALA A 353 8.56 -5.47 -17.01
C ALA A 353 7.40 -6.11 -17.79
N ALA A 354 6.32 -6.48 -17.09
CA ALA A 354 5.09 -6.99 -17.71
C ALA A 354 3.87 -6.56 -16.87
N ILE A 355 2.72 -6.35 -17.53
CA ILE A 355 1.43 -6.03 -16.89
C ILE A 355 0.42 -7.11 -17.32
N ASP A 356 -0.09 -7.87 -16.36
CA ASP A 356 -1.21 -8.79 -16.57
C ASP A 356 -2.48 -8.20 -15.96
N ASN A 357 -3.35 -7.67 -16.82
CA ASN A 357 -4.69 -7.18 -16.48
C ASN A 357 -5.80 -8.10 -16.99
N SER A 358 -5.51 -9.39 -17.18
CA SER A 358 -6.52 -10.32 -17.71
C SER A 358 -7.73 -10.45 -16.78
N GLY A 359 -8.93 -10.14 -17.32
CA GLY A 359 -10.16 -10.06 -16.54
C GLY A 359 -10.18 -9.00 -15.43
N GLY A 360 -9.13 -8.19 -15.31
CA GLY A 360 -8.98 -7.11 -14.33
C GLY A 360 -9.41 -5.74 -14.86
N SER A 361 -9.25 -4.71 -14.04
CA SER A 361 -9.64 -3.34 -14.38
C SER A 361 -8.54 -2.35 -14.00
N LEU A 362 -8.13 -1.52 -14.98
CA LEU A 362 -7.27 -0.36 -14.82
C LEU A 362 -8.07 0.88 -15.24
N ARG A 363 -8.28 1.84 -14.35
CA ARG A 363 -9.13 3.00 -14.61
C ARG A 363 -8.50 4.31 -14.17
N ALA A 364 -8.56 5.33 -15.02
CA ALA A 364 -8.23 6.71 -14.70
C ALA A 364 -9.44 7.60 -15.02
N LEU A 365 -10.08 8.15 -13.99
CA LEU A 365 -11.39 8.79 -14.10
C LEU A 365 -11.32 10.30 -14.36
N GLY A 366 -10.18 10.95 -14.09
CA GLY A 366 -9.99 12.38 -14.29
C GLY A 366 -9.90 12.77 -15.75
N ARG A 367 -10.36 13.98 -16.08
CA ARG A 367 -10.35 14.51 -17.46
C ARG A 367 -9.06 15.24 -17.82
N SER A 368 -8.26 15.63 -16.85
CA SER A 368 -6.95 16.27 -17.02
C SER A 368 -5.84 15.29 -16.69
N GLY A 369 -4.62 15.57 -17.18
CA GLY A 369 -3.47 14.70 -16.95
C GLY A 369 -3.36 13.61 -17.99
N SER A 370 -2.62 12.56 -17.67
CA SER A 370 -2.33 11.45 -18.59
C SER A 370 -2.43 10.09 -17.91
N THR A 371 -2.82 9.10 -18.70
CA THR A 371 -2.64 7.68 -18.37
C THR A 371 -1.44 7.17 -19.15
N ARG A 372 -0.44 6.65 -18.45
CA ARG A 372 0.77 6.13 -19.08
C ARG A 372 1.12 4.74 -18.58
N LEU A 373 1.20 3.77 -19.48
CA LEU A 373 1.66 2.42 -19.23
C LEU A 373 2.94 2.15 -20.01
N VAL A 374 4.01 1.76 -19.31
CA VAL A 374 5.30 1.40 -19.92
C VAL A 374 5.62 -0.03 -19.47
N ALA A 375 5.59 -0.98 -20.41
CA ALA A 375 5.84 -2.37 -20.12
C ALA A 375 6.46 -3.13 -21.31
N GLY A 376 7.10 -4.27 -21.07
CA GLY A 376 7.40 -5.22 -22.12
C GLY A 376 6.09 -5.76 -22.71
N ASP A 377 5.32 -6.47 -21.91
CA ASP A 377 4.06 -7.07 -22.34
C ASP A 377 2.87 -6.50 -21.55
N LEU A 378 1.77 -6.18 -22.26
CA LEU A 378 0.46 -5.92 -21.67
C LEU A 378 -0.52 -7.01 -22.10
N ASN A 379 -0.94 -7.82 -21.13
CA ASN A 379 -2.04 -8.75 -21.30
C ASN A 379 -3.33 -8.14 -20.73
N ASN A 380 -4.23 -7.69 -21.61
CA ASN A 380 -5.56 -7.16 -21.25
C ASN A 380 -6.69 -8.09 -21.71
N ALA A 381 -6.43 -9.40 -21.90
CA ALA A 381 -7.44 -10.34 -22.34
C ALA A 381 -8.63 -10.37 -21.36
N TYR A 382 -9.85 -10.13 -21.88
CA TYR A 382 -11.09 -9.99 -21.09
C TYR A 382 -11.02 -8.90 -20.00
N GLY A 383 -9.97 -8.10 -19.97
CA GLY A 383 -9.78 -6.98 -19.02
C GLY A 383 -10.31 -5.66 -19.55
N VAL A 384 -10.34 -4.66 -18.68
CA VAL A 384 -10.76 -3.29 -19.00
C VAL A 384 -9.61 -2.35 -18.68
N LEU A 385 -9.20 -1.54 -19.66
CA LEU A 385 -8.40 -0.33 -19.48
C LEU A 385 -9.26 0.86 -19.89
N GLU A 386 -9.61 1.71 -18.96
CA GLU A 386 -10.44 2.90 -19.18
C GLU A 386 -9.70 4.16 -18.74
N SER A 387 -9.55 5.13 -19.64
CA SER A 387 -8.95 6.42 -19.34
C SER A 387 -9.85 7.56 -19.80
N ALA A 388 -10.22 8.43 -18.87
CA ALA A 388 -10.86 9.70 -19.16
C ALA A 388 -9.84 10.86 -19.23
N ASN A 389 -8.55 10.61 -18.95
CA ASN A 389 -7.50 11.63 -19.03
C ASN A 389 -7.40 12.22 -20.44
N GLN A 390 -6.75 13.39 -20.53
CA GLN A 390 -6.51 14.05 -21.82
C GLN A 390 -5.83 13.12 -22.83
N ASP A 391 -4.79 12.41 -22.39
CA ASP A 391 -4.03 11.48 -23.21
C ASP A 391 -3.92 10.11 -22.55
N LEU A 392 -3.89 9.07 -23.39
CA LEU A 392 -3.56 7.68 -23.03
C LEU A 392 -2.33 7.25 -23.84
N ASP A 393 -1.23 6.92 -23.17
CA ASP A 393 0.04 6.52 -23.79
C ASP A 393 0.42 5.10 -23.36
N LEU A 394 0.47 4.19 -24.32
CA LEU A 394 0.86 2.79 -24.13
C LEU A 394 2.19 2.55 -24.86
N GLN A 395 3.28 2.39 -24.11
CA GLN A 395 4.62 2.06 -24.62
C GLN A 395 4.93 0.60 -24.26
N LEU A 396 4.82 -0.28 -25.24
CA LEU A 396 4.82 -1.73 -25.04
C LEU A 396 5.74 -2.42 -26.04
N SER A 397 6.26 -3.62 -25.71
CA SER A 397 6.82 -4.53 -26.71
C SER A 397 5.74 -5.37 -27.38
N SER A 398 4.70 -5.77 -26.61
CA SER A 398 3.54 -6.47 -27.15
C SER A 398 2.24 -6.12 -26.43
N LEU A 399 1.11 -6.21 -27.15
CA LEU A 399 -0.25 -6.05 -26.62
C LEU A 399 -1.10 -7.28 -26.96
N ALA A 400 -1.66 -7.95 -25.94
CA ALA A 400 -2.71 -8.95 -26.07
C ALA A 400 -4.02 -8.40 -25.49
N ASN A 401 -5.06 -8.20 -26.33
CA ASN A 401 -6.36 -7.62 -25.94
C ASN A 401 -7.57 -8.48 -26.34
N ALA A 402 -7.39 -9.80 -26.48
CA ALA A 402 -8.46 -10.71 -26.92
C ALA A 402 -9.67 -10.66 -25.96
N GLY A 403 -10.85 -10.26 -26.46
CA GLY A 403 -12.06 -10.08 -25.66
C GLY A 403 -11.97 -8.96 -24.61
N GLY A 404 -10.88 -8.22 -24.55
CA GLY A 404 -10.69 -7.09 -23.65
C GLY A 404 -11.16 -5.76 -24.25
N ARG A 405 -11.19 -4.72 -23.44
CA ARG A 405 -11.62 -3.38 -23.83
C ARG A 405 -10.60 -2.34 -23.40
N ILE A 406 -10.18 -1.49 -24.34
CA ILE A 406 -9.39 -0.30 -24.07
C ILE A 406 -10.21 0.90 -24.54
N LEU A 407 -10.63 1.74 -23.58
CA LEU A 407 -11.47 2.90 -23.80
C LEU A 407 -10.75 4.17 -23.37
N HIS A 408 -10.57 5.10 -24.30
CA HIS A 408 -10.10 6.45 -24.04
C HIS A 408 -11.21 7.46 -24.36
N THR A 409 -11.74 8.11 -23.34
CA THR A 409 -12.82 9.10 -23.49
C THR A 409 -12.31 10.53 -23.53
N GLY A 410 -10.99 10.75 -23.33
CA GLY A 410 -10.34 12.05 -23.51
C GLY A 410 -10.35 12.51 -24.98
N ASN A 411 -10.12 13.80 -25.16
CA ASN A 411 -10.11 14.42 -26.50
C ASN A 411 -8.73 14.52 -27.16
N GLY A 412 -7.68 14.14 -26.43
CA GLY A 412 -6.30 14.16 -26.88
C GLY A 412 -5.92 12.93 -27.69
N THR A 413 -4.73 12.41 -27.44
CA THR A 413 -4.17 11.27 -28.17
C THR A 413 -4.27 9.99 -27.35
N PHE A 414 -4.75 8.95 -27.99
CA PHE A 414 -4.49 7.57 -27.58
C PHE A 414 -3.33 7.05 -28.42
N GLY A 415 -2.12 7.07 -27.85
CA GLY A 415 -0.90 6.55 -28.46
C GLY A 415 -0.70 5.08 -28.07
N LEU A 416 -0.44 4.24 -29.07
CA LEU A 416 -0.02 2.86 -28.87
C LEU A 416 1.25 2.62 -29.69
N ASP A 417 2.37 2.54 -28.99
CA ASP A 417 3.67 2.14 -29.53
C ASP A 417 3.99 0.72 -29.08
N SER A 418 4.01 -0.21 -30.03
CA SER A 418 4.16 -1.64 -29.75
C SER A 418 4.98 -2.34 -30.82
N GLY A 419 5.94 -3.19 -30.44
CA GLY A 419 6.61 -4.09 -31.38
C GLY A 419 5.61 -5.02 -32.09
N GLN A 420 4.64 -5.56 -31.34
CA GLN A 420 3.59 -6.45 -31.86
C GLN A 420 2.24 -6.19 -31.21
N VAL A 421 1.18 -6.12 -32.01
CA VAL A 421 -0.20 -6.16 -31.52
C VAL A 421 -0.76 -7.57 -31.79
N ILE A 422 -0.71 -8.42 -30.76
CA ILE A 422 -1.11 -9.83 -30.86
C ILE A 422 -2.59 -9.96 -30.50
N ARG A 423 -3.38 -10.58 -31.40
CA ARG A 423 -4.78 -10.95 -31.19
C ARG A 423 -5.65 -9.81 -30.62
N ALA A 424 -5.76 -8.74 -31.38
CA ALA A 424 -6.69 -7.65 -31.05
C ALA A 424 -8.15 -8.07 -31.30
N GLY A 425 -8.61 -9.16 -30.67
CA GLY A 425 -10.02 -9.59 -30.69
C GLY A 425 -10.93 -8.84 -29.74
N GLY A 426 -10.47 -7.70 -29.17
CA GLY A 426 -11.22 -6.85 -28.27
C GLY A 426 -11.60 -5.50 -28.91
N GLU A 427 -11.97 -4.55 -28.08
CA GLU A 427 -12.34 -3.18 -28.48
C GLU A 427 -11.22 -2.20 -28.14
N LEU A 428 -10.88 -1.31 -29.10
CA LEU A 428 -10.09 -0.11 -28.87
C LEU A 428 -10.92 1.09 -29.35
N THR A 429 -11.26 2.01 -28.45
CA THR A 429 -12.12 3.15 -28.77
C THR A 429 -11.55 4.43 -28.20
N THR A 430 -11.54 5.50 -29.03
CA THR A 430 -11.23 6.86 -28.58
C THR A 430 -12.07 7.89 -29.30
N ASN A 431 -12.42 8.97 -28.59
CA ASN A 431 -13.05 10.14 -29.23
C ASN A 431 -12.02 11.03 -29.96
N GLY A 432 -10.75 10.96 -29.58
CA GLY A 432 -9.65 11.75 -30.13
C GLY A 432 -8.90 11.10 -31.29
N LEU A 433 -7.58 11.32 -31.33
CA LEU A 433 -6.67 10.66 -32.25
C LEU A 433 -6.25 9.31 -31.68
N LEU A 434 -6.41 8.23 -32.46
CA LEU A 434 -5.75 6.97 -32.21
C LEU A 434 -4.51 6.87 -33.10
N ASP A 435 -3.33 6.85 -32.48
CA ASP A 435 -2.03 6.71 -33.15
C ASP A 435 -1.40 5.37 -32.79
N ILE A 436 -1.35 4.43 -33.74
CA ILE A 436 -0.78 3.09 -33.53
C ILE A 436 0.49 2.94 -34.34
N ARG A 437 1.57 2.55 -33.67
CA ARG A 437 2.84 2.16 -34.27
C ARG A 437 3.19 0.73 -33.87
N ALA A 438 3.39 -0.15 -34.84
CA ALA A 438 3.77 -1.53 -34.62
C ALA A 438 4.55 -2.08 -35.82
N SER A 439 5.47 -3.04 -35.57
CA SER A 439 6.10 -3.79 -36.67
C SER A 439 5.12 -4.74 -37.34
N GLU A 440 4.25 -5.38 -36.54
CA GLU A 440 3.24 -6.34 -36.99
C GLU A 440 1.93 -6.16 -36.23
N TRP A 441 0.80 -6.27 -36.96
CA TRP A 441 -0.52 -6.28 -36.34
C TRP A 441 -1.54 -7.13 -37.13
N THR A 442 -2.20 -8.04 -36.45
CA THR A 442 -3.38 -8.74 -36.97
C THR A 442 -4.61 -8.20 -36.25
N ASN A 443 -5.52 -7.55 -36.99
CA ASN A 443 -6.78 -7.05 -36.43
C ASN A 443 -7.96 -7.97 -36.79
N SER A 444 -8.62 -8.52 -35.78
CA SER A 444 -9.89 -9.26 -35.86
C SER A 444 -11.01 -8.57 -35.06
N SER A 445 -10.83 -7.33 -34.63
CA SER A 445 -11.72 -6.58 -33.74
C SER A 445 -12.30 -5.34 -34.39
N VAL A 446 -13.24 -4.72 -33.68
CA VAL A 446 -13.78 -3.40 -34.02
C VAL A 446 -12.96 -2.32 -33.33
N LEU A 447 -12.46 -1.37 -34.10
CA LEU A 447 -11.67 -0.24 -33.64
C LEU A 447 -12.32 1.04 -34.16
N GLN A 448 -12.56 1.99 -33.25
CA GLN A 448 -13.23 3.25 -33.57
C GLN A 448 -12.47 4.44 -33.01
N ALA A 449 -12.25 5.46 -33.84
CA ALA A 449 -11.57 6.67 -33.43
C ALA A 449 -12.17 7.93 -34.07
N GLY A 450 -11.99 9.08 -33.47
CA GLY A 450 -12.27 10.36 -34.11
C GLY A 450 -11.36 10.53 -35.33
N ARG A 451 -10.06 10.34 -35.14
CA ARG A 451 -9.03 10.27 -36.21
C ARG A 451 -8.18 9.04 -35.99
N LEU A 452 -7.85 8.33 -37.06
CA LEU A 452 -7.05 7.12 -37.03
C LEU A 452 -5.75 7.32 -37.79
N ASN A 453 -4.62 7.07 -37.16
CA ASN A 453 -3.30 7.10 -37.76
C ASN A 453 -2.59 5.77 -37.46
N LEU A 454 -2.22 5.03 -38.50
CA LEU A 454 -1.54 3.74 -38.39
C LEU A 454 -0.18 3.81 -39.10
N ASP A 455 0.87 3.39 -38.39
CA ASP A 455 2.21 3.17 -38.95
C ASP A 455 2.62 1.72 -38.64
N ILE A 456 2.26 0.81 -39.56
CA ILE A 456 2.34 -0.64 -39.33
C ILE A 456 3.16 -1.31 -40.43
N GLY A 457 4.28 -1.93 -40.07
CA GLY A 457 5.15 -2.63 -41.01
C GLY A 457 4.41 -3.73 -41.79
N THR A 458 3.82 -4.69 -41.10
CA THR A 458 2.99 -5.75 -41.71
C THR A 458 1.62 -5.76 -41.07
N PHE A 459 0.58 -5.48 -41.85
CA PHE A 459 -0.79 -5.43 -41.35
C PHE A 459 -1.68 -6.50 -41.99
N ARG A 460 -2.43 -7.21 -41.15
CA ARG A 460 -3.43 -8.18 -41.56
C ARG A 460 -4.77 -7.87 -40.91
N GLN A 461 -5.77 -7.50 -41.74
CA GLN A 461 -7.16 -7.36 -41.32
C GLN A 461 -7.91 -8.65 -41.67
N THR A 462 -8.48 -9.31 -40.63
CA THR A 462 -9.32 -10.48 -40.88
C THR A 462 -10.73 -10.07 -41.35
N ALA A 463 -11.53 -11.01 -41.81
CA ALA A 463 -12.90 -10.76 -42.30
C ALA A 463 -13.81 -10.11 -41.20
N GLU A 464 -13.55 -10.37 -39.96
CA GLU A 464 -14.29 -9.82 -38.81
C GLU A 464 -13.78 -8.43 -38.37
N GLY A 465 -12.55 -8.07 -38.75
CA GLY A 465 -11.91 -6.84 -38.37
C GLY A 465 -12.56 -5.60 -38.98
N LYS A 466 -12.71 -4.54 -38.18
CA LYS A 466 -13.23 -3.23 -38.62
C LYS A 466 -12.38 -2.12 -38.06
N LEU A 467 -11.90 -1.23 -38.93
CA LEU A 467 -11.24 0.01 -38.56
C LEU A 467 -12.12 1.19 -39.01
N LEU A 468 -12.58 1.99 -38.08
CA LEU A 468 -13.57 3.04 -38.30
C LEU A 468 -13.02 4.39 -37.82
N ALA A 469 -13.01 5.40 -38.69
CA ALA A 469 -12.63 6.75 -38.36
C ALA A 469 -13.76 7.73 -38.70
N VAL A 470 -14.08 8.65 -37.77
CA VAL A 470 -15.13 9.64 -37.99
C VAL A 470 -14.65 10.81 -38.87
N GLN A 471 -13.40 11.25 -38.74
CA GLN A 471 -12.89 12.43 -39.44
C GLN A 471 -11.88 12.09 -40.53
N SER A 472 -10.89 11.25 -40.21
CA SER A 472 -9.83 10.86 -41.16
C SER A 472 -9.17 9.56 -40.76
N PHE A 473 -8.79 8.78 -41.75
CA PHE A 473 -7.99 7.58 -41.60
C PHE A 473 -6.71 7.71 -42.45
N THR A 474 -5.56 7.67 -41.81
CA THR A 474 -4.25 7.63 -42.45
C THR A 474 -3.54 6.33 -42.09
N GLY A 475 -3.07 5.60 -43.10
CA GLY A 475 -2.28 4.37 -42.92
C GLY A 475 -0.95 4.47 -43.65
N ARG A 476 0.15 4.07 -42.99
CA ARG A 476 1.49 3.94 -43.58
C ARG A 476 2.09 2.61 -43.19
N GLY A 477 3.03 2.13 -43.98
CA GLY A 477 3.79 0.91 -43.63
C GLY A 477 4.26 0.10 -44.83
N GLY A 478 4.39 -1.20 -44.63
CA GLY A 478 4.86 -2.14 -45.63
C GLY A 478 3.72 -2.90 -46.32
N ASP A 479 3.66 -4.21 -46.08
CA ASP A 479 2.66 -5.08 -46.70
C ASP A 479 1.36 -5.15 -45.90
N TRP A 480 0.24 -4.78 -46.52
CA TRP A 480 -1.08 -4.82 -45.90
C TRP A 480 -2.03 -5.79 -46.59
N SER A 481 -2.70 -6.63 -45.80
CA SER A 481 -3.79 -7.46 -46.29
C SER A 481 -5.11 -7.11 -45.60
N ASN A 482 -6.15 -6.83 -46.38
CA ASN A 482 -7.47 -6.48 -45.86
C ASN A 482 -8.54 -7.44 -46.38
N ASP A 483 -9.09 -8.26 -45.49
CA ASP A 483 -10.28 -9.09 -45.75
C ASP A 483 -11.53 -8.58 -45.00
N GLY A 484 -11.38 -7.49 -44.16
CA GLY A 484 -12.43 -6.87 -43.36
C GLY A 484 -12.87 -5.50 -43.87
N LEU A 485 -13.12 -4.57 -42.95
CA LEU A 485 -13.60 -3.21 -43.27
C LEU A 485 -12.62 -2.14 -42.80
N LEU A 486 -12.14 -1.30 -43.71
CA LEU A 486 -11.51 -0.02 -43.45
C LEU A 486 -12.50 1.08 -43.85
N ALA A 487 -12.91 1.96 -42.94
CA ALA A 487 -13.88 3.00 -43.26
C ALA A 487 -13.54 4.34 -42.60
N SER A 488 -13.85 5.44 -43.32
CA SER A 488 -13.78 6.79 -42.82
C SER A 488 -14.99 7.61 -43.25
N ASP A 489 -15.62 8.34 -42.34
CA ASP A 489 -16.67 9.30 -42.72
C ASP A 489 -16.08 10.56 -43.35
N GLY A 490 -14.77 10.82 -43.18
CA GLY A 490 -14.03 11.81 -43.92
C GLY A 490 -13.14 11.21 -45.02
N SER A 491 -11.86 11.53 -45.04
CA SER A 491 -10.89 10.99 -45.98
C SER A 491 -10.24 9.69 -45.50
N LEU A 492 -9.87 8.82 -46.47
CA LEU A 492 -9.05 7.63 -46.18
C LEU A 492 -7.80 7.67 -47.09
N ARG A 493 -6.62 7.64 -46.48
CA ARG A 493 -5.35 7.64 -47.17
C ARG A 493 -4.42 6.55 -46.71
N LEU A 494 -3.95 5.72 -47.63
CA LEU A 494 -2.97 4.66 -47.39
C LEU A 494 -1.73 4.90 -48.25
N ASP A 495 -0.54 4.98 -47.62
CA ASP A 495 0.76 5.13 -48.28
C ASP A 495 1.66 3.95 -47.87
N LEU A 496 1.74 2.90 -48.70
CA LEU A 496 2.43 1.65 -48.40
C LEU A 496 3.69 1.48 -49.25
N SER A 497 4.80 1.15 -48.62
CA SER A 497 6.04 0.81 -49.33
C SER A 497 6.03 -0.61 -49.92
N GLY A 498 5.14 -1.51 -49.42
CA GLY A 498 4.90 -2.85 -49.91
C GLY A 498 3.60 -2.98 -50.70
N GLY A 499 3.00 -4.18 -50.71
CA GLY A 499 1.77 -4.47 -51.40
C GLY A 499 0.50 -4.28 -50.57
N TYR A 500 -0.62 -3.94 -51.24
CA TYR A 500 -1.96 -4.06 -50.68
C TYR A 500 -2.75 -5.16 -51.37
N ARG A 501 -3.36 -6.06 -50.59
CA ARG A 501 -4.11 -7.20 -51.13
C ARG A 501 -5.32 -7.57 -50.27
N GLY A 502 -6.24 -8.36 -50.80
CA GLY A 502 -7.35 -8.95 -50.05
C GLY A 502 -8.71 -8.84 -50.72
N ASN A 503 -9.74 -9.34 -50.02
CA ASN A 503 -11.13 -9.34 -50.42
C ASN A 503 -12.01 -8.36 -49.63
N GLY A 504 -11.42 -7.56 -48.72
CA GLY A 504 -12.15 -6.66 -47.84
C GLY A 504 -12.64 -5.39 -48.51
N ARG A 505 -13.32 -4.58 -47.69
CA ARG A 505 -13.81 -3.27 -48.10
C ARG A 505 -12.91 -2.16 -47.56
N ALA A 506 -12.64 -1.18 -48.39
CA ALA A 506 -12.07 0.11 -47.94
C ALA A 506 -12.91 1.25 -48.51
N THR A 507 -13.46 2.11 -47.66
CA THR A 507 -14.42 3.14 -48.06
C THR A 507 -14.22 4.44 -47.31
N SER A 508 -14.44 5.57 -48.01
CA SER A 508 -14.53 6.90 -47.39
C SER A 508 -15.77 7.63 -47.92
N LEU A 509 -16.33 8.52 -47.10
CA LEU A 509 -17.35 9.47 -47.57
C LEU A 509 -16.71 10.68 -48.25
N GLY A 510 -15.44 10.98 -48.00
CA GLY A 510 -14.62 11.97 -48.72
C GLY A 510 -13.71 11.29 -49.73
N ASP A 511 -12.52 11.88 -49.94
CA ASP A 511 -11.50 11.35 -50.84
C ASP A 511 -10.92 10.02 -50.33
N PHE A 512 -10.64 9.12 -51.26
CA PHE A 512 -9.94 7.85 -51.03
C PHE A 512 -8.63 7.85 -51.82
N ALA A 513 -7.51 7.67 -51.14
CA ALA A 513 -6.20 7.56 -51.76
C ALA A 513 -5.47 6.29 -51.28
N LEU A 514 -4.95 5.49 -52.19
CA LEU A 514 -4.16 4.30 -51.90
C LEU A 514 -2.96 4.20 -52.82
N ASN A 515 -1.76 4.37 -52.22
CA ASN A 515 -0.49 4.20 -52.91
C ASN A 515 0.21 2.93 -52.33
N ALA A 516 0.72 2.08 -53.21
CA ALA A 516 1.45 0.87 -52.80
C ALA A 516 2.43 0.44 -53.92
N ALA A 517 3.39 -0.45 -53.58
CA ALA A 517 4.25 -1.04 -54.62
C ALA A 517 3.43 -1.91 -55.58
N SER A 518 2.42 -2.61 -55.11
CA SER A 518 1.48 -3.38 -55.91
C SER A 518 0.09 -3.42 -55.26
N LEU A 519 -0.96 -3.57 -56.07
CA LEU A 519 -2.34 -3.74 -55.67
C LEU A 519 -2.89 -5.07 -56.21
N ASP A 520 -3.37 -5.97 -55.36
CA ASP A 520 -4.00 -7.24 -55.77
C ASP A 520 -5.36 -7.41 -55.09
N LEU A 521 -6.41 -6.94 -55.76
CA LEU A 521 -7.78 -6.92 -55.25
C LEU A 521 -8.51 -8.18 -55.71
N GLY A 522 -8.98 -8.99 -54.74
CA GLY A 522 -9.73 -10.21 -54.97
C GLY A 522 -11.17 -9.94 -55.43
N ASN A 523 -11.92 -11.03 -55.74
CA ASN A 523 -13.26 -10.95 -56.34
C ASN A 523 -14.30 -10.23 -55.45
N ALA A 524 -14.16 -10.32 -54.13
CA ALA A 524 -15.06 -9.66 -53.18
C ALA A 524 -14.56 -8.27 -52.73
N ALA A 525 -13.38 -7.85 -53.18
CA ALA A 525 -12.81 -6.55 -52.78
C ALA A 525 -13.66 -5.40 -53.27
N SER A 526 -13.79 -4.36 -52.42
CA SER A 526 -14.53 -3.13 -52.76
C SER A 526 -13.78 -1.92 -52.23
N LEU A 527 -13.31 -1.08 -53.15
CA LEU A 527 -12.74 0.24 -52.84
C LEU A 527 -13.74 1.32 -53.26
N ALA A 528 -14.10 2.24 -52.37
CA ALA A 528 -15.08 3.28 -52.69
C ALA A 528 -14.75 4.62 -52.06
N GLY A 529 -14.82 5.72 -52.83
CA GLY A 529 -14.77 7.09 -52.37
C GLY A 529 -16.07 7.83 -52.64
N GLY A 530 -16.58 8.55 -51.62
CA GLY A 530 -17.74 9.43 -51.74
C GLY A 530 -17.42 10.75 -52.45
N ALA A 531 -16.15 11.04 -52.68
CA ALA A 531 -15.62 12.07 -53.55
C ALA A 531 -14.68 11.40 -54.60
N ASN A 532 -13.42 11.79 -54.65
CA ASN A 532 -12.47 11.23 -55.61
C ASN A 532 -11.77 9.98 -55.12
N VAL A 533 -11.36 9.10 -56.02
CA VAL A 533 -10.54 7.91 -55.75
C VAL A 533 -9.22 8.00 -56.52
N THR A 534 -8.10 7.97 -55.84
CA THR A 534 -6.76 7.95 -56.42
C THR A 534 -6.05 6.66 -56.02
N LEU A 535 -5.66 5.84 -57.01
CA LEU A 535 -4.89 4.64 -56.82
C LEU A 535 -3.54 4.74 -57.52
N GLY A 536 -2.46 4.47 -56.78
CA GLY A 536 -1.10 4.40 -57.28
C GLY A 536 -0.50 3.01 -57.02
N ALA A 537 -0.13 2.28 -58.06
CA ALA A 537 0.67 1.07 -57.92
C ALA A 537 2.00 1.25 -58.64
N GLY A 538 3.12 1.16 -57.92
CA GLY A 538 4.45 1.29 -58.49
C GLY A 538 4.71 0.28 -59.60
N ASN A 539 4.23 -0.95 -59.44
CA ASN A 539 4.42 -2.08 -60.36
C ASN A 539 3.12 -2.53 -61.03
N LEU A 540 2.33 -3.31 -60.32
CA LEU A 540 1.16 -4.00 -60.86
C LEU A 540 -0.10 -3.67 -60.08
N LEU A 541 -1.18 -3.33 -60.79
CA LEU A 541 -2.54 -3.25 -60.27
C LEU A 541 -3.37 -4.37 -60.89
N VAL A 542 -3.88 -5.30 -60.05
CA VAL A 542 -4.84 -6.31 -60.45
C VAL A 542 -6.16 -6.03 -59.75
N ASN A 543 -7.23 -5.78 -60.50
CA ASN A 543 -8.58 -5.61 -59.99
C ASN A 543 -9.48 -6.75 -60.43
N ARG A 544 -9.95 -7.57 -59.49
CA ARG A 544 -11.01 -8.56 -59.71
C ARG A 544 -12.31 -8.18 -59.00
N GLY A 545 -12.29 -7.13 -58.19
CA GLY A 545 -13.39 -6.63 -57.40
C GLY A 545 -14.04 -5.37 -57.99
N ARG A 546 -14.43 -4.46 -57.11
CA ARG A 546 -15.10 -3.21 -57.50
C ARG A 546 -14.34 -1.99 -56.98
N ILE A 547 -14.07 -1.03 -57.84
CA ILE A 547 -13.51 0.26 -57.52
C ILE A 547 -14.47 1.34 -58.03
N THR A 548 -14.93 2.24 -57.17
CA THR A 548 -15.91 3.28 -57.52
C THR A 548 -15.57 4.63 -56.82
N ALA A 549 -15.74 5.70 -57.57
CA ALA A 549 -15.69 7.09 -57.09
C ALA A 549 -17.02 7.77 -57.39
N ALA A 550 -17.51 8.62 -56.46
CA ALA A 550 -18.64 9.51 -56.79
C ALA A 550 -18.21 10.69 -57.69
N GLY A 551 -16.96 11.11 -57.56
CA GLY A 551 -16.27 12.07 -58.44
C GLY A 551 -15.30 11.36 -59.40
N ASP A 552 -14.10 11.87 -59.52
CA ASP A 552 -13.06 11.36 -60.39
C ASP A 552 -12.42 10.07 -59.88
N LEU A 553 -12.16 9.12 -60.81
CA LEU A 553 -11.36 7.92 -60.55
C LEU A 553 -10.02 8.03 -61.31
N VAL A 554 -8.92 8.12 -60.58
CA VAL A 554 -7.58 8.08 -61.15
C VAL A 554 -6.86 6.81 -60.72
N ALA A 555 -6.43 5.99 -61.64
CA ALA A 555 -5.64 4.78 -61.37
C ALA A 555 -4.37 4.78 -62.20
N SER A 556 -3.21 4.69 -61.56
CA SER A 556 -1.90 4.63 -62.21
C SER A 556 -1.10 3.42 -61.79
N ALA A 557 -0.48 2.72 -62.74
CA ALA A 557 0.39 1.59 -62.48
C ALA A 557 1.35 1.38 -63.68
N ALA A 558 2.48 0.68 -63.47
CA ALA A 558 3.31 0.25 -64.57
C ALA A 558 2.55 -0.79 -65.43
N SER A 559 1.72 -1.65 -64.82
CA SER A 559 0.81 -2.58 -65.50
C SER A 559 -0.53 -2.60 -64.76
N LEU A 560 -1.65 -2.52 -65.53
CA LEU A 560 -3.01 -2.57 -64.98
C LEU A 560 -3.81 -3.71 -65.62
N ASN A 561 -4.25 -4.68 -64.82
CA ASN A 561 -5.11 -5.78 -65.23
C ASN A 561 -6.48 -5.63 -64.57
N ASN A 562 -7.51 -5.28 -65.33
CA ASN A 562 -8.86 -5.14 -64.80
C ASN A 562 -9.75 -6.29 -65.23
N TYR A 563 -10.16 -7.13 -64.30
CA TYR A 563 -11.12 -8.22 -64.44
C TYR A 563 -12.45 -7.94 -63.74
N GLY A 564 -12.54 -6.81 -63.01
CA GLY A 564 -13.68 -6.36 -62.26
C GLY A 564 -14.28 -5.05 -62.79
N THR A 565 -14.79 -4.23 -61.85
CA THR A 565 -15.41 -2.93 -62.15
C THR A 565 -14.52 -1.77 -61.81
N LEU A 566 -14.37 -0.81 -62.70
CA LEU A 566 -13.83 0.53 -62.48
C LEU A 566 -14.92 1.54 -62.86
N GLY A 567 -15.31 2.44 -61.97
CA GLY A 567 -16.34 3.45 -62.25
C GLY A 567 -16.09 4.76 -61.53
N GLY A 568 -16.14 5.87 -62.23
CA GLY A 568 -16.18 7.25 -61.75
C GLY A 568 -17.50 7.89 -62.14
N GLY A 569 -17.98 8.80 -61.27
CA GLY A 569 -19.22 9.55 -61.53
C GLY A 569 -18.99 10.89 -62.21
N GLY A 570 -17.71 11.34 -62.39
CA GLY A 570 -17.32 12.57 -63.09
C GLY A 570 -17.04 12.36 -64.54
#